data_54a3971e9170cbd766cbae1d276fa32c
#
_entry.id   54a3971e9170cbd766cbae1d276fa32c
#
_cell.length_a   1.000
_cell.length_b   1.000
_cell.length_c   1.000
_cell.angle_alpha   90.00
_cell.angle_beta   90.00
_cell.angle_gamma   90.00
#
_symmetry.space_group_name_H-M   'P 1'
#
loop_
_entity.id
_entity.type
_entity.pdbx_description
1 polymer ?
#
loop_
_entity_poly.entity_id
_entity_poly.type
_entity_poly.pdbx_seq_one_letter_code
_entity_poly.pdbx_strand_id
1 'polypeptide(L)'
;MENKESWMDEITIETLPTYELQLLAERCGLDVVKTILDEATGLIIQVPTNPFKKAKANYIIRKYDGTNKSISRLAMECDVSIPYIKKLLKEHGKIKSNTNFILPN
;
A
#
# COMPACT_ATOMS: atom_id res chain seq x y z
N MET A 1 -6.83 -40.47 14.69
CA MET A 1 -7.31 -39.66 15.44
C MET A 1 -8.56 -39.28 15.04
N GLU A 2 -9.29 -39.01 15.61
CA GLU A 2 -10.38 -38.57 15.21
C GLU A 2 -10.41 -37.24 15.02
N ASN A 3 -11.21 -36.79 14.17
CA ASN A 3 -11.39 -35.49 13.89
C ASN A 3 -12.36 -34.98 14.78
N LYS A 4 -11.97 -34.25 15.73
CA LYS A 4 -12.89 -33.65 16.60
C LYS A 4 -13.30 -32.36 16.11
N GLU A 5 -14.57 -32.13 16.15
CA GLU A 5 -15.06 -30.80 15.84
C GLU A 5 -14.61 -29.85 16.91
N SER A 6 -14.38 -28.62 16.51
CA SER A 6 -13.98 -27.59 17.41
C SER A 6 -14.84 -26.38 17.16
N TRP A 7 -14.88 -25.45 18.13
CA TRP A 7 -15.61 -24.21 17.91
C TRP A 7 -15.03 -23.44 16.72
N MET A 8 -13.78 -23.74 16.32
CA MET A 8 -13.22 -23.09 15.17
C MET A 8 -13.96 -23.48 13.89
N ASP A 9 -14.63 -24.61 13.90
CA ASP A 9 -15.43 -25.01 12.73
C ASP A 9 -16.69 -24.16 12.59
N GLU A 10 -17.04 -23.42 13.65
CA GLU A 10 -18.18 -22.51 13.57
C GLU A 10 -17.83 -21.17 12.98
N ILE A 11 -16.55 -20.90 12.72
CA ILE A 11 -16.17 -19.62 12.18
C ILE A 11 -16.53 -19.56 10.71
N THR A 12 -17.44 -18.68 10.38
CA THR A 12 -17.84 -18.41 9.01
C THR A 12 -17.83 -16.91 8.83
N ILE A 13 -18.03 -16.46 7.60
CA ILE A 13 -18.09 -15.04 7.37
C ILE A 13 -19.15 -14.39 8.23
N GLU A 14 -20.31 -15.06 8.35
CA GLU A 14 -21.43 -14.49 9.10
C GLU A 14 -21.18 -14.41 10.59
N THR A 15 -20.29 -15.23 11.14
CA THR A 15 -20.01 -15.19 12.57
C THR A 15 -18.92 -14.21 12.95
N LEU A 16 -18.29 -13.55 11.97
CA LEU A 16 -17.28 -12.54 12.28
C LEU A 16 -17.94 -11.35 12.96
N PRO A 17 -17.25 -10.74 13.92
CA PRO A 17 -17.89 -9.76 14.81
C PRO A 17 -18.21 -8.41 14.18
N THR A 18 -17.59 -8.03 13.09
CA THR A 18 -17.84 -6.73 12.52
C THR A 18 -18.04 -6.84 11.02
N TYR A 19 -18.71 -5.83 10.45
CA TYR A 19 -18.92 -5.78 9.02
C TYR A 19 -17.58 -5.69 8.28
N GLU A 20 -16.64 -4.93 8.82
CA GLU A 20 -15.34 -4.79 8.18
C GLU A 20 -14.61 -6.11 8.08
N LEU A 21 -14.68 -6.93 9.12
CA LEU A 21 -14.05 -8.25 9.07
C LEU A 21 -14.76 -9.16 8.09
N GLN A 22 -16.07 -9.06 7.99
CA GLN A 22 -16.82 -9.84 7.03
C GLN A 22 -16.43 -9.44 5.61
N LEU A 23 -16.33 -8.15 5.34
CA LEU A 23 -15.93 -7.66 4.04
C LEU A 23 -14.52 -8.10 3.70
N LEU A 24 -13.62 -8.04 4.67
CA LEU A 24 -12.25 -8.46 4.48
C LEU A 24 -12.20 -9.95 4.13
N ALA A 25 -13.01 -10.76 4.80
CA ALA A 25 -13.05 -12.18 4.52
C ALA A 25 -13.59 -12.47 3.14
N GLU A 26 -14.59 -11.69 2.71
CA GLU A 26 -15.11 -11.86 1.36
C GLU A 26 -14.10 -11.54 0.29
N ARG A 27 -13.26 -10.55 0.54
CA ARG A 27 -12.31 -10.10 -0.47
C ARG A 27 -10.96 -10.79 -0.40
N CYS A 28 -10.53 -11.17 0.79
CA CYS A 28 -9.20 -11.74 0.96
C CYS A 28 -9.22 -13.21 1.35
N GLY A 29 -10.39 -13.71 1.73
CA GLY A 29 -10.52 -15.09 2.17
C GLY A 29 -10.68 -15.19 3.67
N LEU A 30 -11.52 -16.14 4.08
CA LEU A 30 -11.79 -16.34 5.50
C LEU A 30 -10.54 -16.79 6.24
N ASP A 31 -9.70 -17.59 5.60
CA ASP A 31 -8.48 -18.08 6.23
C ASP A 31 -7.54 -16.94 6.60
N VAL A 32 -7.46 -15.90 5.76
CA VAL A 32 -6.64 -14.74 6.06
C VAL A 32 -7.17 -14.05 7.32
N VAL A 33 -8.49 -13.89 7.40
CA VAL A 33 -9.08 -13.21 8.54
C VAL A 33 -8.90 -14.04 9.81
N LYS A 34 -9.06 -15.35 9.71
CA LYS A 34 -8.82 -16.21 10.87
C LYS A 34 -7.41 -16.04 11.39
N THR A 35 -6.45 -15.99 10.51
CA THR A 35 -5.06 -15.81 10.90
C THR A 35 -4.86 -14.45 11.58
N ILE A 36 -5.47 -13.41 11.04
CA ILE A 36 -5.37 -12.08 11.64
C ILE A 36 -5.97 -12.09 13.04
N LEU A 37 -7.14 -12.71 13.20
CA LEU A 37 -7.80 -12.74 14.49
C LEU A 37 -6.99 -13.52 15.52
N ASP A 38 -6.31 -14.55 15.08
CA ASP A 38 -5.51 -15.38 15.96
C ASP A 38 -4.19 -14.73 16.32
N GLU A 39 -3.51 -14.16 15.33
CA GLU A 39 -2.15 -13.66 15.50
C GLU A 39 -2.08 -12.20 15.93
N ALA A 40 -3.13 -11.45 15.65
CA ALA A 40 -3.10 -10.01 15.88
C ALA A 40 -4.20 -9.55 16.82
N THR A 41 -4.61 -10.40 17.73
CA THR A 41 -5.65 -10.08 18.70
C THR A 41 -5.28 -8.82 19.45
N GLY A 42 -6.21 -7.88 19.50
CA GLY A 42 -5.99 -6.64 20.24
C GLY A 42 -5.30 -5.54 19.45
N LEU A 43 -4.76 -5.86 18.27
CA LEU A 43 -4.17 -4.82 17.46
C LEU A 43 -5.24 -3.97 16.80
N ILE A 44 -4.97 -2.70 16.69
CA ILE A 44 -5.81 -1.80 15.93
C ILE A 44 -5.04 -1.43 14.67
N ILE A 45 -5.59 -1.80 13.52
CA ILE A 45 -4.95 -1.56 12.25
C ILE A 45 -5.82 -0.64 11.43
N GLN A 46 -5.24 0.46 10.98
CA GLN A 46 -5.95 1.37 10.11
C GLN A 46 -5.35 1.26 8.74
N VAL A 47 -6.12 0.74 7.80
CA VAL A 47 -5.64 0.58 6.44
C VAL A 47 -5.82 1.90 5.70
N PRO A 48 -4.74 2.52 5.24
CA PRO A 48 -4.86 3.83 4.61
C PRO A 48 -5.44 3.73 3.21
N THR A 49 -5.92 4.84 2.71
CA THR A 49 -6.48 4.89 1.36
C THR A 49 -5.39 4.82 0.29
N ASN A 50 -4.17 5.16 0.66
CA ASN A 50 -3.06 5.11 -0.29
C ASN A 50 -1.91 4.31 0.33
N PRO A 51 -2.10 2.99 0.45
CA PRO A 51 -1.16 2.17 1.26
C PRO A 51 0.19 1.94 0.61
N PHE A 52 0.30 2.16 -0.69
CA PHE A 52 1.53 1.84 -1.39
C PHE A 52 2.36 3.07 -1.75
N LYS A 53 2.04 4.20 -1.16
CA LYS A 53 2.70 5.46 -1.51
C LYS A 53 4.21 5.37 -1.34
N LYS A 54 4.65 4.85 -0.21
CA LYS A 54 6.09 4.77 0.06
C LYS A 54 6.79 3.80 -0.89
N ALA A 55 6.16 2.66 -1.15
CA ALA A 55 6.73 1.68 -2.06
C ALA A 55 6.85 2.25 -3.46
N LYS A 56 5.81 2.95 -3.92
CA LYS A 56 5.84 3.58 -5.24
C LYS A 56 6.92 4.65 -5.31
N ALA A 57 7.05 5.46 -4.26
CA ALA A 57 8.07 6.50 -4.22
C ALA A 57 9.47 5.91 -4.33
N ASN A 58 9.74 4.85 -3.57
CA ASN A 58 11.03 4.20 -3.63
C ASN A 58 11.32 3.62 -5.01
N TYR A 59 10.31 3.02 -5.63
CA TYR A 59 10.46 2.46 -6.96
C TYR A 59 10.77 3.55 -7.98
N ILE A 60 10.05 4.66 -7.91
CA ILE A 60 10.23 5.78 -8.84
C ILE A 60 11.63 6.35 -8.72
N ILE A 61 12.09 6.59 -7.50
CA ILE A 61 13.42 7.15 -7.27
C ILE A 61 14.49 6.22 -7.81
N ARG A 62 14.31 4.92 -7.60
CA ARG A 62 15.30 3.94 -8.03
C ARG A 62 15.32 3.76 -9.55
N LYS A 63 14.15 3.87 -10.20
CA LYS A 63 14.05 3.57 -11.63
C LYS A 63 14.15 4.78 -12.53
N TYR A 64 14.16 5.99 -11.98
CA TYR A 64 14.30 7.19 -12.78
C TYR A 64 15.70 7.20 -13.42
N ASP A 65 15.75 7.39 -14.74
CA ASP A 65 17.00 7.32 -15.47
C ASP A 65 17.45 8.69 -16.00
N GLY A 66 16.82 9.75 -15.54
CA GLY A 66 17.19 11.09 -15.94
C GLY A 66 16.41 11.64 -17.12
N THR A 67 15.53 10.86 -17.72
CA THR A 67 14.82 11.29 -18.92
C THR A 67 13.35 11.56 -18.63
N ASN A 68 12.76 12.44 -19.44
CA ASN A 68 11.33 12.67 -19.36
C ASN A 68 10.54 11.44 -19.76
N LYS A 69 11.10 10.63 -20.63
CA LYS A 69 10.44 9.41 -21.04
C LYS A 69 10.27 8.46 -19.85
N SER A 70 11.27 8.36 -18.98
CA SER A 70 11.15 7.52 -17.81
C SER A 70 10.10 8.07 -16.85
N ILE A 71 9.98 9.40 -16.77
CA ILE A 71 8.94 9.99 -15.92
C ILE A 71 7.55 9.56 -16.41
N SER A 72 7.32 9.63 -17.71
CA SER A 72 6.03 9.22 -18.27
C SER A 72 5.76 7.75 -18.05
N ARG A 73 6.78 6.92 -18.23
CA ARG A 73 6.65 5.48 -18.03
C ARG A 73 6.32 5.16 -16.56
N LEU A 74 7.03 5.80 -15.64
CA LEU A 74 6.82 5.56 -14.22
C LEU A 74 5.44 6.04 -13.76
N ALA A 75 4.96 7.13 -14.35
CA ALA A 75 3.61 7.59 -14.03
C ALA A 75 2.58 6.53 -14.38
N MET A 76 2.75 5.89 -15.53
CA MET A 76 1.83 4.84 -15.94
C MET A 76 2.00 3.59 -15.10
N GLU A 77 3.23 3.18 -14.84
CA GLU A 77 3.48 1.96 -14.07
C GLU A 77 2.95 2.06 -12.65
N CYS A 78 3.10 3.22 -12.05
CA CYS A 78 2.72 3.39 -10.65
C CYS A 78 1.33 3.98 -10.48
N ASP A 79 0.68 4.34 -11.58
CA ASP A 79 -0.63 4.96 -11.55
C ASP A 79 -0.62 6.23 -10.69
N VAL A 80 0.33 7.11 -11.00
CA VAL A 80 0.45 8.39 -10.32
C VAL A 80 0.62 9.48 -11.39
N SER A 81 0.43 10.73 -10.98
CA SER A 81 0.52 11.83 -11.92
C SER A 81 1.97 12.22 -12.18
N ILE A 82 2.21 12.77 -13.35
CA ILE A 82 3.54 13.29 -13.69
C ILE A 82 3.97 14.40 -12.73
N PRO A 83 3.11 15.36 -12.39
CA PRO A 83 3.49 16.36 -11.39
C PRO A 83 3.93 15.78 -10.05
N TYR A 84 3.27 14.71 -9.62
CA TYR A 84 3.67 14.06 -8.38
C TYR A 84 5.09 13.50 -8.50
N ILE A 85 5.40 12.84 -9.62
CA ILE A 85 6.74 12.28 -9.81
C ILE A 85 7.78 13.38 -9.83
N LYS A 86 7.50 14.48 -10.52
CA LYS A 86 8.45 15.60 -10.58
C LYS A 86 8.69 16.19 -9.20
N LYS A 87 7.64 16.32 -8.40
CA LYS A 87 7.78 16.82 -7.05
C LYS A 87 8.64 15.88 -6.21
N LEU A 88 8.37 14.59 -6.32
CA LEU A 88 9.11 13.58 -5.59
C LEU A 88 10.58 13.61 -5.94
N LEU A 89 10.89 13.69 -7.23
CA LEU A 89 12.27 13.70 -7.69
C LEU A 89 12.99 14.97 -7.25
N LYS A 90 12.30 16.10 -7.23
CA LYS A 90 12.91 17.33 -6.73
C LYS A 90 13.25 17.22 -5.26
N GLU A 91 12.34 16.65 -4.49
CA GLU A 91 12.55 16.49 -3.05
C GLU A 91 13.72 15.59 -2.74
N HIS A 92 14.04 14.69 -3.65
CA HIS A 92 15.16 13.77 -3.46
C HIS A 92 16.40 14.18 -4.24
N GLY A 93 16.39 15.40 -4.78
CA GLY A 93 17.58 15.91 -5.46
C GLY A 93 17.89 15.25 -6.79
N LYS A 94 16.92 14.57 -7.38
CA LYS A 94 17.15 13.88 -8.65
C LYS A 94 16.99 14.80 -9.84
N ILE A 95 16.22 15.87 -9.68
CA ILE A 95 16.09 16.90 -10.70
C ILE A 95 16.13 18.24 -9.99
N LYS A 96 16.43 19.28 -10.75
CA LYS A 96 16.56 20.60 -10.16
C LYS A 96 15.21 21.18 -9.83
N SER A 97 15.16 21.87 -8.71
CA SER A 97 13.99 22.62 -8.36
C SER A 97 13.96 23.91 -9.17
N ASN A 98 12.78 24.30 -9.56
CA ASN A 98 12.64 25.55 -10.30
C ASN A 98 12.99 26.75 -9.48
N THR A 99 13.03 26.64 -8.18
CA THR A 99 13.34 27.78 -7.34
C THR A 99 14.83 27.97 -7.13
N ASN A 100 15.64 27.03 -7.58
CA ASN A 100 17.05 27.12 -7.32
C ASN A 100 17.70 28.32 -7.96
N PHE A 101 17.26 28.69 -9.13
CA PHE A 101 17.92 29.79 -9.80
C PHE A 101 17.62 31.12 -9.16
N ILE A 102 16.68 31.18 -8.26
CA ILE A 102 16.41 32.39 -7.55
C ILE A 102 17.40 32.63 -6.46
N LEU A 103 17.99 31.60 -5.94
CA LEU A 103 18.88 31.72 -4.83
C LEU A 103 20.17 32.28 -5.28
N PRO A 104 20.66 33.23 -4.62
CA PRO A 104 21.93 33.73 -4.97
C PRO A 104 22.94 32.78 -4.58
N ASN A 105 22.83 32.12 -4.15
CA ASN A 105 23.73 31.41 -3.82
C ASN A 105 24.28 31.01 -3.73
#